data_632f12f519749ccf96e8028dc6c1352b
#
_entry.id   632f12f519749ccf96e8028dc6c1352b
#
_cell.length_a   1.000
_cell.length_b   1.000
_cell.length_c   1.000
_cell.angle_alpha   90.00
_cell.angle_beta   90.00
_cell.angle_gamma   90.00
#
_symmetry.space_group_name_H-M   'P 1'
#
loop_
_entity.id
_entity.type
_entity.pdbx_description
1 polymer ?
#
loop_
_entity_poly.entity_id
_entity_poly.type
_entity_poly.pdbx_seq_one_letter_code
_entity_poly.pdbx_strand_id
1 'polypeptide(L)'
;MQLRDERDFSRELVSHQRMWSGPVFALDADTLRLEPGADPIGRQYLAHHGAVAVVALREGEDSSQIDGAPEVLMIRQYRHPVRANLWELPAGLMDHAGESALVAAERELREETDMEALTWHTLVDVFSSAGCLTESLRVLLARDLRRVERNDFVREDEEADLRPTWVPLAQAVDAALAGQIHNAAAVAGLLATERIRAKGWQGLRSADAPWLRAPYGFEVEPEL
;
A
#
# COMPACT_ATOMS: atom_id res chain seq x y z
N MET A 1 -1.39 28.87 2.85
CA MET A 1 -0.42 27.87 2.36
C MET A 1 -1.17 26.57 2.14
N GLN A 2 -1.16 26.03 0.92
CA GLN A 2 -1.75 24.72 0.64
C GLN A 2 -0.66 23.67 0.83
N LEU A 3 -0.90 22.68 1.70
CA LEU A 3 -0.01 21.54 1.89
C LEU A 3 -0.30 20.52 0.77
N ARG A 4 0.63 20.40 -0.17
CA ARG A 4 0.52 19.47 -1.30
C ARG A 4 1.92 19.09 -1.76
N ASP A 5 2.15 17.78 -1.89
CA ASP A 5 3.35 17.27 -2.58
C ASP A 5 3.18 17.44 -4.09
N GLU A 6 4.28 17.77 -4.77
CA GLU A 6 4.31 17.94 -6.21
C GLU A 6 5.55 17.28 -6.82
N ARG A 7 5.44 16.91 -8.08
CA ARG A 7 6.59 16.41 -8.84
C ARG A 7 7.55 17.54 -9.16
N ASP A 8 8.84 17.25 -9.08
CA ASP A 8 9.89 18.14 -9.52
C ASP A 8 10.83 17.41 -10.48
N PHE A 9 10.77 17.77 -11.75
CA PHE A 9 11.66 17.29 -12.81
C PHE A 9 12.72 18.32 -13.21
N SER A 10 12.91 19.39 -12.42
CA SER A 10 13.87 20.44 -12.71
C SER A 10 15.33 20.05 -12.45
N ARG A 11 15.55 18.95 -11.72
CA ARG A 11 16.90 18.45 -11.41
C ARG A 11 17.48 17.75 -12.63
N GLU A 12 18.70 18.14 -13.03
CA GLU A 12 19.40 17.55 -14.18
C GLU A 12 19.83 16.11 -13.84
N LEU A 13 19.28 15.13 -14.55
CA LEU A 13 19.77 13.76 -14.52
C LEU A 13 20.98 13.65 -15.45
N VAL A 14 22.18 13.49 -14.89
CA VAL A 14 23.45 13.38 -15.65
C VAL A 14 23.63 11.97 -16.20
N SER A 15 23.31 10.95 -15.39
CA SER A 15 23.35 9.55 -15.81
C SER A 15 22.44 8.69 -14.97
N HIS A 16 21.92 7.63 -15.57
CA HIS A 16 21.18 6.54 -14.92
C HIS A 16 21.83 5.20 -15.25
N GLN A 17 21.92 4.33 -14.26
CA GLN A 17 22.44 2.97 -14.43
C GLN A 17 21.63 1.99 -13.59
N ARG A 18 21.08 0.95 -14.24
CA ARG A 18 20.53 -0.20 -13.54
C ARG A 18 21.66 -1.14 -13.14
N MET A 19 21.88 -1.28 -11.85
CA MET A 19 22.96 -2.08 -11.27
C MET A 19 22.57 -3.55 -11.14
N TRP A 20 21.28 -3.83 -10.87
CA TRP A 20 20.75 -5.18 -10.70
C TRP A 20 19.24 -5.19 -10.89
N SER A 21 18.70 -6.31 -11.34
CA SER A 21 17.24 -6.54 -11.42
C SER A 21 16.88 -7.90 -10.85
N GLY A 22 15.80 -7.92 -10.07
CA GLY A 22 15.14 -9.11 -9.57
C GLY A 22 13.64 -9.10 -9.91
N PRO A 23 12.89 -10.11 -9.48
CA PRO A 23 11.46 -10.22 -9.79
C PRO A 23 10.60 -9.14 -9.11
N VAL A 24 11.00 -8.62 -7.93
CA VAL A 24 10.20 -7.68 -7.13
C VAL A 24 10.71 -6.25 -7.27
N PHE A 25 12.02 -6.04 -7.36
CA PHE A 25 12.63 -4.72 -7.44
C PHE A 25 13.95 -4.74 -8.24
N ALA A 26 14.41 -3.57 -8.60
CA ALA A 26 15.75 -3.38 -9.16
C ALA A 26 16.57 -2.42 -8.28
N LEU A 27 17.90 -2.47 -8.39
CA LEU A 27 18.81 -1.49 -7.80
C LEU A 27 19.27 -0.54 -8.91
N ASP A 28 18.94 0.72 -8.77
CA ASP A 28 19.31 1.79 -9.69
C ASP A 28 20.30 2.76 -9.04
N ALA A 29 21.15 3.36 -9.86
CA ALA A 29 22.11 4.39 -9.48
C ALA A 29 22.01 5.57 -10.46
N ASP A 30 21.69 6.74 -9.92
CA ASP A 30 21.62 8.00 -10.64
C ASP A 30 22.76 8.92 -10.24
N THR A 31 23.25 9.69 -11.21
CA THR A 31 24.05 10.88 -10.97
C THR A 31 23.23 12.09 -11.39
N LEU A 32 23.02 13.04 -10.50
CA LEU A 32 22.20 14.22 -10.76
C LEU A 32 22.85 15.51 -10.23
N ARG A 33 22.39 16.66 -10.76
CA ARG A 33 22.73 17.99 -10.22
C ARG A 33 21.51 18.57 -9.53
N LEU A 34 21.69 19.01 -8.27
CA LEU A 34 20.62 19.66 -7.51
C LEU A 34 20.32 21.09 -8.00
N GLU A 35 21.37 21.79 -8.46
CA GLU A 35 21.29 23.13 -9.01
C GLU A 35 22.10 23.22 -10.31
N PRO A 36 21.72 24.09 -11.26
CA PRO A 36 22.48 24.30 -12.46
C PRO A 36 23.94 24.65 -12.16
N GLY A 37 24.88 23.89 -12.74
CA GLY A 37 26.33 24.12 -12.57
C GLY A 37 26.92 23.61 -11.25
N ALA A 38 26.13 23.02 -10.36
CA ALA A 38 26.64 22.36 -9.15
C ALA A 38 27.37 21.06 -9.49
N ASP A 39 28.26 20.62 -8.59
CA ASP A 39 28.89 19.30 -8.72
C ASP A 39 27.84 18.18 -8.71
N PRO A 40 27.98 17.16 -9.57
CA PRO A 40 27.07 16.03 -9.59
C PRO A 40 27.16 15.22 -8.30
N ILE A 41 26.01 14.70 -7.86
CA ILE A 41 25.92 13.80 -6.70
C ILE A 41 25.30 12.47 -7.11
N GLY A 42 25.75 11.38 -6.49
CA GLY A 42 25.19 10.05 -6.69
C GLY A 42 23.99 9.76 -5.77
N ARG A 43 23.02 9.01 -6.28
CA ARG A 43 21.92 8.41 -5.51
C ARG A 43 21.74 6.97 -5.95
N GLN A 44 21.64 6.08 -4.96
CA GLN A 44 21.26 4.69 -5.19
C GLN A 44 19.90 4.46 -4.54
N TYR A 45 19.03 3.73 -5.23
CA TYR A 45 17.68 3.46 -4.74
C TYR A 45 17.14 2.16 -5.33
N LEU A 46 16.12 1.61 -4.66
CA LEU A 46 15.38 0.46 -5.14
C LEU A 46 14.20 0.94 -6.01
N ALA A 47 14.20 0.54 -7.28
CA ALA A 47 13.07 0.75 -8.17
C ALA A 47 12.04 -0.37 -7.96
N HIS A 48 10.78 0.00 -7.74
CA HIS A 48 9.70 -0.91 -7.35
C HIS A 48 8.41 -0.56 -8.09
N HIS A 49 7.59 -1.58 -8.44
CA HIS A 49 6.34 -1.40 -9.19
C HIS A 49 5.29 -0.56 -8.46
N GLY A 50 5.37 -0.51 -7.14
CA GLY A 50 4.33 0.01 -6.28
C GLY A 50 3.45 -1.11 -5.74
N ALA A 51 2.57 -0.76 -4.79
CA ALA A 51 1.72 -1.71 -4.11
C ALA A 51 0.38 -1.09 -3.74
N VAL A 52 -0.57 -1.95 -3.41
CA VAL A 52 -1.84 -1.59 -2.79
C VAL A 52 -1.99 -2.31 -1.46
N ALA A 53 -2.74 -1.70 -0.54
CA ALA A 53 -3.19 -2.36 0.68
C ALA A 53 -4.67 -2.05 0.92
N VAL A 54 -5.38 -2.96 1.58
CA VAL A 54 -6.83 -2.91 1.72
C VAL A 54 -7.22 -2.89 3.19
N VAL A 55 -7.85 -1.82 3.63
CA VAL A 55 -8.63 -1.82 4.87
C VAL A 55 -10.00 -2.39 4.55
N ALA A 56 -10.17 -3.70 4.72
CA ALA A 56 -11.47 -4.36 4.63
C ALA A 56 -12.17 -4.18 5.97
N LEU A 57 -13.25 -3.39 5.97
CA LEU A 57 -13.96 -2.98 7.18
C LEU A 57 -15.39 -3.48 7.17
N ARG A 58 -15.81 -4.07 8.29
CA ARG A 58 -17.21 -4.38 8.57
C ARG A 58 -17.66 -3.68 9.84
N GLU A 59 -18.92 -3.26 9.88
CA GLU A 59 -19.51 -2.55 11.02
C GLU A 59 -21.03 -2.78 11.07
N GLY A 60 -21.68 -2.43 12.17
CA GLY A 60 -23.12 -2.61 12.33
C GLY A 60 -23.49 -4.09 12.35
N GLU A 61 -24.48 -4.48 11.54
CA GLU A 61 -25.00 -5.86 11.47
C GLU A 61 -23.98 -6.86 10.94
N ASP A 62 -22.99 -6.40 10.14
CA ASP A 62 -21.93 -7.26 9.60
C ASP A 62 -20.80 -7.52 10.59
N SER A 63 -20.73 -6.75 11.70
CA SER A 63 -19.72 -6.93 12.74
C SER A 63 -20.04 -8.10 13.64
N SER A 64 -19.03 -8.83 14.12
CA SER A 64 -19.19 -9.86 15.16
C SER A 64 -19.30 -9.27 16.56
N GLN A 65 -19.06 -7.96 16.72
CA GLN A 65 -19.16 -7.27 18.01
C GLN A 65 -20.63 -7.05 18.40
N ILE A 66 -20.95 -7.22 19.67
CA ILE A 66 -22.34 -7.16 20.22
C ILE A 66 -22.98 -5.79 19.95
N ASP A 67 -22.20 -4.72 19.96
CA ASP A 67 -22.65 -3.35 19.73
C ASP A 67 -22.51 -2.89 18.27
N GLY A 68 -22.15 -3.82 17.37
CA GLY A 68 -21.88 -3.50 15.97
C GLY A 68 -20.62 -2.66 15.76
N ALA A 69 -19.68 -2.63 16.72
CA ALA A 69 -18.43 -1.88 16.59
C ALA A 69 -17.61 -2.35 15.38
N PRO A 70 -16.86 -1.45 14.73
CA PRO A 70 -16.15 -1.78 13.51
C PRO A 70 -15.01 -2.77 13.75
N GLU A 71 -14.84 -3.67 12.78
CA GLU A 71 -13.73 -4.62 12.73
C GLU A 71 -13.01 -4.49 11.40
N VAL A 72 -11.69 -4.61 11.44
CA VAL A 72 -10.80 -4.64 10.27
C VAL A 72 -10.25 -6.04 10.07
N LEU A 73 -10.20 -6.48 8.81
CA LEU A 73 -9.56 -7.73 8.43
C LEU A 73 -8.07 -7.53 8.37
N MET A 74 -7.33 -8.29 9.16
CA MET A 74 -5.87 -8.27 9.20
C MET A 74 -5.31 -9.65 8.89
N ILE A 75 -4.11 -9.67 8.35
CA ILE A 75 -3.32 -10.88 8.10
C ILE A 75 -2.07 -10.87 8.97
N ARG A 76 -1.49 -12.03 9.20
CA ARG A 76 -0.21 -12.15 9.87
C ARG A 76 0.77 -12.87 8.96
N GLN A 77 1.87 -12.19 8.62
CA GLN A 77 2.85 -12.69 7.66
C GLN A 77 4.28 -12.55 8.20
N TYR A 78 5.12 -13.56 7.91
CA TYR A 78 6.56 -13.46 8.17
C TYR A 78 7.22 -12.59 7.10
N ARG A 79 7.99 -11.60 7.52
CA ARG A 79 8.77 -10.73 6.64
C ARG A 79 10.27 -10.95 6.88
N HIS A 80 10.89 -11.70 5.98
CA HIS A 80 12.28 -12.12 6.12
C HIS A 80 13.29 -10.96 6.28
N PRO A 81 13.20 -9.83 5.57
CA PRO A 81 14.16 -8.73 5.72
C PRO A 81 14.24 -8.17 7.15
N VAL A 82 13.13 -8.15 7.87
CA VAL A 82 13.06 -7.69 9.27
C VAL A 82 13.01 -8.83 10.28
N ARG A 83 12.96 -10.09 9.81
CA ARG A 83 12.91 -11.33 10.61
C ARG A 83 11.80 -11.32 11.66
N ALA A 84 10.62 -10.87 11.27
CA ALA A 84 9.48 -10.74 12.17
C ALA A 84 8.18 -11.21 11.51
N ASN A 85 7.26 -11.71 12.34
CA ASN A 85 5.87 -11.90 11.95
C ASN A 85 5.13 -10.60 12.22
N LEU A 86 4.64 -9.96 11.17
CA LEU A 86 3.95 -8.68 11.24
C LEU A 86 2.44 -8.86 11.11
N TRP A 87 1.69 -8.02 11.82
CA TRP A 87 0.30 -7.77 11.52
C TRP A 87 0.21 -6.76 10.40
N GLU A 88 -0.48 -7.14 9.32
CA GLU A 88 -0.58 -6.37 8.09
C GLU A 88 -2.04 -6.27 7.61
N LEU A 89 -2.30 -5.36 6.70
CA LEU A 89 -3.50 -5.36 5.87
C LEU A 89 -3.29 -6.31 4.69
N PRO A 90 -4.34 -6.90 4.11
CA PRO A 90 -4.24 -7.53 2.79
C PRO A 90 -3.59 -6.58 1.80
N ALA A 91 -2.56 -7.03 1.09
CA ALA A 91 -1.72 -6.15 0.28
C ALA A 91 -0.90 -6.91 -0.76
N GLY A 92 -0.73 -6.34 -1.94
CA GLY A 92 0.13 -6.91 -2.94
C GLY A 92 0.66 -5.93 -3.98
N LEU A 93 1.40 -6.45 -4.93
CA LEU A 93 2.12 -5.67 -5.92
C LEU A 93 1.20 -5.17 -7.04
N MET A 94 1.54 -4.03 -7.61
CA MET A 94 0.97 -3.52 -8.86
C MET A 94 1.89 -3.90 -10.03
N ASP A 95 2.06 -5.19 -10.26
CA ASP A 95 3.00 -5.77 -11.22
C ASP A 95 2.34 -6.25 -12.53
N HIS A 96 1.02 -6.24 -12.61
CA HIS A 96 0.31 -6.55 -13.84
C HIS A 96 0.22 -5.32 -14.74
N ALA A 97 0.69 -5.44 -15.98
CA ALA A 97 0.70 -4.35 -16.95
C ALA A 97 -0.72 -3.78 -17.18
N GLY A 98 -0.88 -2.47 -16.98
CA GLY A 98 -2.16 -1.78 -17.17
C GLY A 98 -3.17 -1.96 -16.04
N GLU A 99 -2.84 -2.70 -14.97
CA GLU A 99 -3.70 -2.87 -13.81
C GLU A 99 -3.82 -1.56 -13.01
N SER A 100 -5.04 -1.15 -12.71
CA SER A 100 -5.27 -0.01 -11.82
C SER A 100 -5.10 -0.41 -10.35
N ALA A 101 -4.86 0.56 -9.47
CA ALA A 101 -4.76 0.30 -8.04
C ALA A 101 -6.03 -0.33 -7.45
N LEU A 102 -7.22 0.01 -8.00
CA LEU A 102 -8.47 -0.61 -7.57
C LEU A 102 -8.52 -2.08 -7.97
N VAL A 103 -8.20 -2.41 -9.22
CA VAL A 103 -8.23 -3.81 -9.71
C VAL A 103 -7.21 -4.67 -8.95
N ALA A 104 -6.00 -4.15 -8.71
CA ALA A 104 -5.01 -4.82 -7.87
C ALA A 104 -5.57 -5.09 -6.45
N ALA A 105 -6.19 -4.08 -5.82
CA ALA A 105 -6.75 -4.23 -4.48
C ALA A 105 -7.92 -5.24 -4.41
N GLU A 106 -8.78 -5.28 -5.44
CA GLU A 106 -9.85 -6.28 -5.55
C GLU A 106 -9.30 -7.69 -5.68
N ARG A 107 -8.26 -7.86 -6.49
CA ARG A 107 -7.56 -9.14 -6.68
C ARG A 107 -6.93 -9.61 -5.39
N GLU A 108 -6.10 -8.79 -4.74
CA GLU A 108 -5.39 -9.13 -3.50
C GLU A 108 -6.35 -9.45 -2.34
N LEU A 109 -7.41 -8.65 -2.18
CA LEU A 109 -8.43 -8.93 -1.15
C LEU A 109 -9.03 -10.33 -1.33
N ARG A 110 -9.32 -10.69 -2.60
CA ARG A 110 -9.90 -12.00 -2.92
C ARG A 110 -8.89 -13.14 -2.72
N GLU A 111 -7.66 -12.98 -3.21
CA GLU A 111 -6.62 -14.00 -3.17
C GLU A 111 -6.19 -14.32 -1.75
N GLU A 112 -5.92 -13.29 -0.94
CA GLU A 112 -5.43 -13.46 0.43
C GLU A 112 -6.51 -13.79 1.46
N THR A 113 -7.78 -13.38 1.22
CA THR A 113 -8.79 -13.40 2.29
C THR A 113 -10.11 -14.09 1.93
N ASP A 114 -10.31 -14.51 0.70
CA ASP A 114 -11.60 -15.01 0.17
C ASP A 114 -12.75 -14.00 0.33
N MET A 115 -12.45 -12.69 0.28
CA MET A 115 -13.44 -11.63 0.41
C MET A 115 -13.52 -10.78 -0.86
N GLU A 116 -14.70 -10.23 -1.12
CA GLU A 116 -14.98 -9.18 -2.10
C GLU A 116 -15.66 -8.00 -1.42
N ALA A 117 -15.59 -6.83 -2.03
CA ALA A 117 -16.27 -5.63 -1.54
C ALA A 117 -17.06 -4.94 -2.66
N LEU A 118 -18.19 -4.31 -2.29
CA LEU A 118 -19.03 -3.56 -3.24
C LEU A 118 -18.70 -2.07 -3.24
N THR A 119 -18.11 -1.56 -2.15
CA THR A 119 -17.85 -0.13 -1.97
C THR A 119 -16.37 0.11 -1.72
N TRP A 120 -15.76 0.93 -2.59
CA TRP A 120 -14.34 1.23 -2.55
C TRP A 120 -14.05 2.71 -2.51
N HIS A 121 -13.08 3.09 -1.69
CA HIS A 121 -12.58 4.46 -1.60
C HIS A 121 -11.07 4.48 -1.39
N THR A 122 -10.39 5.53 -1.82
CA THR A 122 -9.00 5.77 -1.44
C THR A 122 -8.93 6.40 -0.05
N LEU A 123 -8.16 5.80 0.85
CA LEU A 123 -7.87 6.34 2.17
C LEU A 123 -6.66 7.26 2.15
N VAL A 124 -5.49 6.71 1.85
CA VAL A 124 -4.22 7.41 1.91
C VAL A 124 -3.25 6.85 0.89
N ASP A 125 -2.38 7.71 0.37
CA ASP A 125 -1.28 7.35 -0.49
C ASP A 125 0.03 7.70 0.23
N VAL A 126 1.01 6.81 0.18
CA VAL A 126 2.30 7.00 0.85
C VAL A 126 3.46 6.50 -0.02
N PHE A 127 4.64 7.06 0.19
CA PHE A 127 5.89 6.45 -0.21
C PHE A 127 6.47 5.74 1.01
N SER A 128 6.71 4.44 0.92
CA SER A 128 7.16 3.63 2.06
C SER A 128 8.50 4.07 2.60
N SER A 129 9.42 4.49 1.73
CA SER A 129 10.72 5.05 2.11
C SER A 129 11.27 5.95 1.02
N ALA A 130 10.73 7.14 0.85
CA ALA A 130 11.04 8.08 -0.22
C ALA A 130 12.53 8.46 -0.38
N GLY A 131 13.35 8.16 0.62
CA GLY A 131 14.81 8.41 0.57
C GLY A 131 15.61 7.32 -0.18
N CYS A 132 15.04 6.12 -0.39
CA CYS A 132 15.78 4.99 -0.96
C CYS A 132 14.94 4.01 -1.79
N LEU A 133 13.63 4.26 -1.93
CA LEU A 133 12.72 3.34 -2.60
C LEU A 133 11.67 4.13 -3.41
N THR A 134 11.38 3.67 -4.63
CA THR A 134 10.34 4.29 -5.46
C THR A 134 8.94 3.74 -5.17
N GLU A 135 8.79 2.80 -4.24
CA GLU A 135 7.50 2.22 -3.92
C GLU A 135 6.47 3.28 -3.56
N SER A 136 5.44 3.34 -4.40
CA SER A 136 4.25 4.13 -4.17
C SER A 136 3.16 3.18 -3.69
N LEU A 137 2.64 3.39 -2.50
CA LEU A 137 1.65 2.52 -1.89
C LEU A 137 0.32 3.27 -1.74
N ARG A 138 -0.76 2.68 -2.27
CA ARG A 138 -2.11 3.17 -2.09
C ARG A 138 -2.86 2.29 -1.11
N VAL A 139 -3.43 2.88 -0.06
CA VAL A 139 -4.33 2.18 0.87
C VAL A 139 -5.78 2.50 0.49
N LEU A 140 -6.55 1.46 0.20
CA LEU A 140 -7.97 1.56 -0.12
C LEU A 140 -8.83 1.08 1.05
N LEU A 141 -10.01 1.68 1.19
CA LEU A 141 -11.07 1.22 2.09
C LEU A 141 -12.06 0.38 1.28
N ALA A 142 -12.29 -0.84 1.74
CA ALA A 142 -13.27 -1.78 1.21
C ALA A 142 -14.39 -1.99 2.23
N ARG A 143 -15.65 -1.78 1.83
CA ARG A 143 -16.85 -1.97 2.66
C ARG A 143 -17.91 -2.76 1.89
N ASP A 144 -19.01 -3.09 2.56
CA ASP A 144 -20.06 -3.93 1.99
C ASP A 144 -19.47 -5.26 1.51
N LEU A 145 -18.78 -5.91 2.46
CA LEU A 145 -17.98 -7.10 2.23
C LEU A 145 -18.85 -8.34 2.09
N ARG A 146 -18.44 -9.23 1.21
CA ARG A 146 -19.04 -10.56 1.09
C ARG A 146 -17.96 -11.62 0.91
N ARG A 147 -18.24 -12.81 1.38
CA ARG A 147 -17.35 -13.94 1.18
C ARG A 147 -17.50 -14.49 -0.24
N VAL A 148 -16.38 -14.80 -0.88
CA VAL A 148 -16.36 -15.51 -2.15
C VAL A 148 -16.64 -16.99 -1.88
N GLU A 149 -17.66 -17.55 -2.51
CA GLU A 149 -18.04 -18.97 -2.33
C GLU A 149 -16.97 -19.93 -2.84
N ARG A 150 -16.26 -19.52 -3.88
CA ARG A 150 -15.19 -20.29 -4.52
C ARG A 150 -14.04 -19.39 -4.92
N ASN A 151 -12.85 -19.68 -4.38
CA ASN A 151 -11.60 -19.06 -4.76
C ASN A 151 -10.69 -20.17 -5.31
N ASP A 152 -10.42 -20.14 -6.62
CA ASP A 152 -9.54 -21.13 -7.27
C ASP A 152 -8.05 -20.76 -7.10
N PHE A 153 -7.75 -19.67 -6.41
CA PHE A 153 -6.39 -19.25 -6.11
C PHE A 153 -5.75 -20.17 -5.06
N VAL A 154 -4.56 -20.63 -5.33
CA VAL A 154 -3.76 -21.45 -4.41
C VAL A 154 -2.68 -20.58 -3.80
N ARG A 155 -2.76 -20.37 -2.48
CA ARG A 155 -1.73 -19.64 -1.73
C ARG A 155 -0.49 -20.50 -1.61
N GLU A 156 0.64 -19.98 -2.07
CA GLU A 156 1.93 -20.67 -2.08
C GLU A 156 2.95 -19.92 -1.22
N ASP A 157 4.08 -20.54 -0.92
CA ASP A 157 5.21 -19.98 -0.19
C ASP A 157 4.82 -19.23 1.10
N GLU A 158 5.11 -17.93 1.18
CA GLU A 158 4.84 -17.09 2.35
C GLU A 158 3.34 -16.87 2.59
N GLU A 159 2.50 -17.09 1.58
CA GLU A 159 1.04 -16.93 1.67
C GLU A 159 0.32 -18.20 2.14
N ALA A 160 0.97 -19.36 2.08
CA ALA A 160 0.35 -20.64 2.47
C ALA A 160 -0.15 -20.67 3.92
N ASP A 161 0.48 -19.90 4.79
CA ASP A 161 0.16 -19.78 6.21
C ASP A 161 -0.66 -18.53 6.57
N LEU A 162 -1.13 -17.75 5.58
CA LEU A 162 -1.94 -16.57 5.82
C LEU A 162 -3.25 -16.94 6.52
N ARG A 163 -3.51 -16.28 7.65
CA ARG A 163 -4.73 -16.46 8.44
C ARG A 163 -5.43 -15.13 8.62
N PRO A 164 -6.37 -14.79 7.72
CA PRO A 164 -7.18 -13.60 7.88
C PRO A 164 -7.93 -13.61 9.20
N THR A 165 -7.83 -12.53 9.96
CA THR A 165 -8.41 -12.40 11.29
C THR A 165 -9.15 -11.08 11.42
N TRP A 166 -10.39 -11.11 11.83
CA TRP A 166 -11.15 -9.91 12.16
C TRP A 166 -10.71 -9.39 13.53
N VAL A 167 -10.30 -8.13 13.56
CA VAL A 167 -9.81 -7.45 14.77
C VAL A 167 -10.65 -6.20 14.98
N PRO A 168 -11.14 -5.93 16.21
CA PRO A 168 -11.79 -4.66 16.51
C PRO A 168 -10.91 -3.49 16.08
N LEU A 169 -11.45 -2.54 15.31
CA LEU A 169 -10.67 -1.40 14.77
C LEU A 169 -9.97 -0.62 15.88
N ALA A 170 -10.67 -0.37 16.98
CA ALA A 170 -10.08 0.33 18.13
C ALA A 170 -8.85 -0.40 18.70
N GLN A 171 -8.93 -1.74 18.84
CA GLN A 171 -7.79 -2.55 19.30
C GLN A 171 -6.61 -2.47 18.32
N ALA A 172 -6.86 -2.53 17.01
CA ALA A 172 -5.81 -2.44 15.99
C ALA A 172 -5.14 -1.04 16.00
N VAL A 173 -5.93 0.02 16.15
CA VAL A 173 -5.44 1.40 16.28
C VAL A 173 -4.60 1.58 17.55
N ASP A 174 -5.08 1.08 18.69
CA ASP A 174 -4.34 1.16 19.96
C ASP A 174 -3.02 0.39 19.87
N ALA A 175 -3.00 -0.79 19.24
CA ALA A 175 -1.79 -1.57 19.02
C ALA A 175 -0.79 -0.83 18.09
N ALA A 176 -1.27 -0.13 17.06
CA ALA A 176 -0.42 0.70 16.21
C ALA A 176 0.20 1.86 16.98
N LEU A 177 -0.60 2.58 17.79
CA LEU A 177 -0.14 3.69 18.63
C LEU A 177 0.83 3.24 19.73
N ALA A 178 0.65 2.04 20.27
CA ALA A 178 1.53 1.44 21.26
C ALA A 178 2.84 0.88 20.67
N GLY A 179 3.06 0.99 19.34
CA GLY A 179 4.24 0.46 18.67
C GLY A 179 4.28 -1.08 18.65
N GLN A 180 3.13 -1.74 18.59
CA GLN A 180 3.01 -3.19 18.48
C GLN A 180 2.72 -3.65 17.05
N ILE A 181 2.26 -2.74 16.17
CA ILE A 181 2.11 -2.93 14.73
C ILE A 181 3.12 -2.01 14.03
N HIS A 182 3.94 -2.59 13.15
CA HIS A 182 5.08 -1.88 12.51
C HIS A 182 4.96 -1.77 11.00
N ASN A 183 4.06 -2.53 10.36
CA ASN A 183 3.87 -2.44 8.91
C ASN A 183 3.33 -1.05 8.55
N ALA A 184 4.03 -0.34 7.65
CA ALA A 184 3.72 1.05 7.31
C ALA A 184 2.30 1.22 6.71
N ALA A 185 1.89 0.29 5.83
CA ALA A 185 0.55 0.29 5.24
C ALA A 185 -0.53 0.10 6.30
N ALA A 186 -0.32 -0.86 7.23
CA ALA A 186 -1.25 -1.13 8.32
C ALA A 186 -1.38 0.09 9.24
N VAL A 187 -0.28 0.66 9.70
CA VAL A 187 -0.31 1.85 10.57
C VAL A 187 -1.01 3.01 9.87
N ALA A 188 -0.64 3.34 8.63
CA ALA A 188 -1.25 4.44 7.89
C ALA A 188 -2.75 4.21 7.63
N GLY A 189 -3.12 2.99 7.20
CA GLY A 189 -4.51 2.62 6.90
C GLY A 189 -5.40 2.62 8.13
N LEU A 190 -4.96 2.05 9.25
CA LEU A 190 -5.72 2.02 10.51
C LEU A 190 -5.98 3.43 11.04
N LEU A 191 -4.95 4.28 11.11
CA LEU A 191 -5.08 5.66 11.60
C LEU A 191 -5.93 6.53 10.66
N ALA A 192 -5.77 6.37 9.34
CA ALA A 192 -6.59 7.06 8.36
C ALA A 192 -8.07 6.65 8.47
N THR A 193 -8.34 5.35 8.65
CA THR A 193 -9.69 4.82 8.82
C THR A 193 -10.36 5.39 10.07
N GLU A 194 -9.69 5.33 11.21
CA GLU A 194 -10.21 5.90 12.45
C GLU A 194 -10.50 7.39 12.29
N ARG A 195 -9.57 8.12 11.67
CA ARG A 195 -9.74 9.57 11.46
C ARG A 195 -10.91 9.91 10.54
N ILE A 196 -11.08 9.21 9.43
CA ILE A 196 -12.16 9.50 8.48
C ILE A 196 -13.52 9.04 9.01
N ARG A 197 -13.54 7.91 9.75
CA ARG A 197 -14.72 7.40 10.44
C ARG A 197 -15.22 8.41 11.49
N ALA A 198 -14.32 8.97 12.29
CA ALA A 198 -14.66 10.01 13.27
C ALA A 198 -15.24 11.29 12.63
N LYS A 199 -15.08 11.49 11.31
CA LYS A 199 -15.71 12.53 10.52
C LYS A 199 -17.01 12.09 9.83
N GLY A 200 -17.56 10.94 10.19
CA GLY A 200 -18.75 10.40 9.52
C GLY A 200 -18.51 10.09 8.04
N TRP A 201 -17.32 9.62 7.69
CA TRP A 201 -16.90 9.27 6.32
C TRP A 201 -16.79 10.44 5.34
N GLN A 202 -16.87 11.68 5.84
CA GLN A 202 -16.74 12.87 5.01
C GLN A 202 -15.30 13.07 4.52
N GLY A 203 -15.14 13.31 3.22
CA GLY A 203 -13.85 13.57 2.60
C GLY A 203 -13.14 12.31 2.07
N LEU A 204 -13.82 11.17 2.01
CA LEU A 204 -13.32 10.01 1.27
C LEU A 204 -13.12 10.37 -0.20
N ARG A 205 -11.99 9.96 -0.76
CA ARG A 205 -11.69 10.12 -2.18
C ARG A 205 -12.24 8.94 -2.97
N SER A 206 -12.57 9.16 -4.25
CA SER A 206 -12.89 8.07 -5.16
C SER A 206 -11.77 7.02 -5.19
N ALA A 207 -12.10 5.75 -5.43
CA ALA A 207 -11.12 4.67 -5.52
C ALA A 207 -10.08 4.89 -6.64
N ASP A 208 -10.49 5.57 -7.71
CA ASP A 208 -9.68 5.95 -8.86
C ASP A 208 -9.08 7.36 -8.78
N ALA A 209 -9.15 8.01 -7.59
CA ALA A 209 -8.61 9.35 -7.40
C ALA A 209 -7.15 9.45 -7.89
N PRO A 210 -6.77 10.54 -8.58
CA PRO A 210 -5.38 10.76 -8.96
C PRO A 210 -4.45 10.74 -7.75
N TRP A 211 -3.24 10.22 -7.93
CA TRP A 211 -2.23 10.17 -6.89
C TRP A 211 -0.83 10.43 -7.43
N LEU A 212 0.06 10.88 -6.55
CA LEU A 212 1.46 11.05 -6.85
C LEU A 212 2.13 9.68 -6.77
N ARG A 213 2.42 9.11 -7.93
CA ARG A 213 3.11 7.84 -8.06
C ARG A 213 4.53 8.09 -8.54
N ALA A 214 5.52 7.31 -8.10
CA ALA A 214 6.86 7.42 -8.65
C ALA A 214 6.82 7.14 -10.18
N PRO A 215 7.58 7.90 -10.99
CA PRO A 215 7.51 7.77 -12.45
C PRO A 215 8.10 6.46 -12.98
N TYR A 216 8.83 5.73 -12.14
CA TYR A 216 9.57 4.56 -12.57
C TYR A 216 8.90 3.27 -12.03
N GLY A 217 8.26 2.54 -12.93
CA GLY A 217 8.16 1.11 -12.83
C GLY A 217 9.35 0.48 -13.55
N PHE A 218 9.49 -0.83 -13.53
CA PHE A 218 10.56 -1.55 -14.25
C PHE A 218 10.56 -1.31 -15.77
N GLU A 219 9.50 -0.72 -16.34
CA GLU A 219 9.24 -0.63 -17.78
C GLU A 219 9.14 0.81 -18.31
N VAL A 220 9.30 1.83 -17.50
CA VAL A 220 9.22 3.21 -17.99
C VAL A 220 10.62 3.72 -18.25
N GLU A 221 11.06 3.62 -19.52
CA GLU A 221 12.14 4.48 -20.01
C GLU A 221 11.70 5.94 -19.81
N PRO A 222 12.53 6.80 -19.24
CA PRO A 222 12.21 8.23 -19.20
C PRO A 222 12.01 8.72 -20.63
N GLU A 223 10.81 9.20 -20.96
CA GLU A 223 10.66 10.03 -22.14
C GLU A 223 11.58 11.23 -21.95
N LEU A 224 12.67 11.25 -22.72
CA LEU A 224 13.63 12.35 -22.78
C LEU A 224 12.99 13.60 -23.40
#